data_4e0267eac9c095c9c8aa07bacb6385a0
#
_entry.id   4e0267eac9c095c9c8aa07bacb6385a0
#
_cell.length_a   1.000
_cell.length_b   1.000
_cell.length_c   1.000
_cell.angle_alpha   90.00
_cell.angle_beta   90.00
_cell.angle_gamma   90.00
#
_symmetry.space_group_name_H-M   'P 1'
#
loop_
_entity.id
_entity.type
_entity.pdbx_description
1 polymer ?
#
loop_
_entity_poly.entity_id
_entity_poly.type
_entity_poly.pdbx_seq_one_letter_code
_entity_poly.pdbx_strand_id
1 'polypeptide(L)'
;MSTERTGHDAGPYLDKHREKLESAVAACASRAYYSAYDESPSPRVYGESAAAEGKAAFEAWLDGAFPLETPGSEGTVRTERSPYGFDLGVSYPRAQDLPALIAAARAGLPAWRDAGPEARVGVCLEILERLHARVFELANAVQHTSGQAFVMAFQAGGAHALDRALEAIAYAWVEMTRTPRTAIWEKPGKVPLKMEKTFTVVPRGVALVIGCNTFPTWNSWPGLFASLVTGNPVLVKPHPSAVLPLAITVQVCQEVLAEAGFDPHLVTLVTEEPADHLAATLAVDPAVKLVDYTGGNAFGTWLEEHATQAVVFTEKAGVNTVVIDSTSDFKAMCFNLAFSFALYTGQMCTAPQNLYLPAAGIETDEGTKSPAEVAAGIGAAFEKLLGDDARAVELLGGVVNDGVLERLAAAGSHGEVYVASRTVTHPAYPDATVRTPTLIGLTAADAEVYEAECFGPVAYLIATADTAESIRLFRDTVLEHGAMTASVYSTSEAVVGQMREAALDAGVALSENLLGGVFVNQSAAYSDFHGTGANPAANASYTDGAYVASRFRIVQSRRHVE
;
A
#
# COMPACT_ATOMS: atom_id res chain seq x y z
N MET A 1 15.90 -27.86 37.80
CA MET A 1 14.59 -27.24 37.99
C MET A 1 13.99 -27.02 36.61
N SER A 2 13.07 -27.88 36.26
CA SER A 2 12.28 -27.75 35.02
C SER A 2 11.29 -26.59 35.23
N THR A 3 11.51 -25.48 34.58
CA THR A 3 10.49 -24.43 34.45
C THR A 3 9.44 -24.97 33.50
N GLU A 4 8.32 -25.39 34.03
CA GLU A 4 7.09 -25.59 33.25
C GLU A 4 6.81 -24.28 32.49
N ARG A 5 7.02 -24.31 31.17
CA ARG A 5 6.55 -23.27 30.29
C ARG A 5 5.02 -23.35 30.30
N THR A 6 4.36 -22.34 30.82
CA THR A 6 2.96 -22.08 30.52
C THR A 6 2.88 -21.86 29.01
N GLY A 7 2.61 -22.92 28.27
CA GLY A 7 2.52 -22.87 26.82
C GLY A 7 1.25 -22.14 26.45
N HIS A 8 1.37 -20.97 25.87
CA HIS A 8 0.32 -20.40 25.03
C HIS A 8 0.19 -21.35 23.83
N ASP A 9 -0.92 -22.07 23.73
CA ASP A 9 -1.13 -23.09 22.71
C ASP A 9 -1.71 -22.44 21.44
N ALA A 10 -0.88 -21.64 20.75
CA ALA A 10 -1.22 -21.08 19.44
C ALA A 10 -0.84 -22.02 18.27
N GLY A 11 -0.36 -23.24 18.56
CA GLY A 11 -0.09 -24.29 17.57
C GLY A 11 -1.27 -24.63 16.67
N PRO A 12 -2.51 -24.69 17.19
CA PRO A 12 -3.69 -24.99 16.37
C PRO A 12 -3.92 -24.04 15.19
N TYR A 13 -3.59 -22.76 15.32
CA TYR A 13 -3.80 -21.80 14.23
C TYR A 13 -2.82 -22.00 13.07
N LEU A 14 -1.55 -22.28 13.33
CA LEU A 14 -0.60 -22.57 12.26
C LEU A 14 -0.99 -23.82 11.47
N ASP A 15 -1.40 -24.88 12.18
CA ASP A 15 -1.82 -26.14 11.53
C ASP A 15 -3.10 -25.94 10.69
N LYS A 16 -4.04 -25.14 11.17
CA LYS A 16 -5.27 -24.75 10.46
C LYS A 16 -4.98 -24.04 9.13
N HIS A 17 -3.93 -23.19 9.08
CA HIS A 17 -3.63 -22.32 7.94
C HIS A 17 -2.38 -22.73 7.18
N ARG A 18 -1.79 -23.89 7.47
CA ARG A 18 -0.50 -24.35 6.92
C ARG A 18 -0.47 -24.35 5.39
N GLU A 19 -1.49 -24.90 4.75
CA GLU A 19 -1.57 -24.98 3.29
C GLU A 19 -1.55 -23.59 2.63
N LYS A 20 -2.28 -22.61 3.21
CA LYS A 20 -2.29 -21.22 2.74
C LYS A 20 -0.90 -20.58 2.87
N LEU A 21 -0.21 -20.79 3.99
CA LEU A 21 1.15 -20.28 4.18
C LEU A 21 2.14 -20.90 3.17
N GLU A 22 2.09 -22.22 2.99
CA GLU A 22 2.99 -22.93 2.06
C GLU A 22 2.77 -22.47 0.62
N SER A 23 1.51 -22.26 0.22
CA SER A 23 1.14 -21.72 -1.10
C SER A 23 1.66 -20.30 -1.29
N ALA A 24 1.51 -19.43 -0.29
CA ALA A 24 2.02 -18.06 -0.32
C ALA A 24 3.56 -18.03 -0.40
N VAL A 25 4.25 -18.87 0.36
CA VAL A 25 5.72 -19.01 0.30
C VAL A 25 6.19 -19.46 -1.08
N ALA A 26 5.50 -20.45 -1.67
CA ALA A 26 5.80 -20.93 -3.02
C ALA A 26 5.55 -19.83 -4.08
N ALA A 27 4.48 -19.05 -3.92
CA ALA A 27 4.17 -17.91 -4.78
C ALA A 27 5.24 -16.81 -4.68
N CYS A 28 5.66 -16.43 -3.48
CA CYS A 28 6.79 -15.50 -3.28
C CYS A 28 8.08 -15.96 -3.97
N ALA A 29 8.36 -17.26 -3.95
CA ALA A 29 9.56 -17.82 -4.56
C ALA A 29 9.49 -17.90 -6.09
N SER A 30 8.32 -18.22 -6.66
CA SER A 30 8.12 -18.39 -8.09
C SER A 30 7.77 -17.11 -8.83
N ARG A 31 7.26 -16.10 -8.12
CA ARG A 31 6.67 -14.86 -8.66
C ARG A 31 5.52 -15.11 -9.65
N ALA A 32 4.93 -16.30 -9.62
CA ALA A 32 3.76 -16.65 -10.41
C ALA A 32 2.49 -16.04 -9.80
N TYR A 33 1.43 -15.93 -10.62
CA TYR A 33 0.13 -15.49 -10.13
C TYR A 33 -0.38 -16.40 -9.00
N TYR A 34 -0.75 -15.78 -7.90
CA TYR A 34 -1.44 -16.42 -6.77
C TYR A 34 -2.34 -15.38 -6.11
N SER A 35 -3.49 -15.80 -5.64
CA SER A 35 -4.35 -15.04 -4.74
C SER A 35 -4.99 -16.02 -3.76
N ALA A 36 -4.95 -15.67 -2.47
CA ALA A 36 -5.58 -16.47 -1.42
C ALA A 36 -7.01 -16.01 -1.13
N TYR A 37 -7.39 -14.81 -1.63
CA TYR A 37 -8.67 -14.17 -1.35
C TYR A 37 -9.29 -13.67 -2.66
N ASP A 38 -10.48 -14.18 -2.99
CA ASP A 38 -11.14 -13.86 -4.27
C ASP A 38 -11.48 -12.36 -4.35
N GLU A 39 -11.06 -11.73 -5.43
CA GLU A 39 -11.26 -10.30 -5.67
C GLU A 39 -12.64 -9.94 -6.26
N SER A 40 -13.42 -10.96 -6.65
CA SER A 40 -14.77 -10.74 -7.20
C SER A 40 -15.81 -10.67 -6.09
N PRO A 41 -16.50 -9.54 -5.84
CA PRO A 41 -17.56 -9.44 -4.83
C PRO A 41 -18.84 -10.18 -5.25
N SER A 42 -18.70 -11.30 -5.96
CA SER A 42 -19.81 -12.03 -6.53
C SER A 42 -20.56 -12.87 -5.49
N PRO A 43 -21.91 -12.88 -5.52
CA PRO A 43 -22.70 -13.79 -4.70
C PRO A 43 -22.36 -15.27 -4.90
N ARG A 44 -21.80 -15.64 -6.06
CA ARG A 44 -21.34 -17.02 -6.32
C ARG A 44 -20.14 -17.41 -5.45
N VAL A 45 -19.33 -16.43 -5.05
CA VAL A 45 -18.13 -16.63 -4.23
C VAL A 45 -18.48 -16.49 -2.76
N TYR A 46 -19.16 -15.41 -2.40
CA TYR A 46 -19.37 -15.01 -1.02
C TYR A 46 -20.76 -15.30 -0.45
N GLY A 47 -21.71 -15.74 -1.28
CA GLY A 47 -23.11 -15.95 -0.90
C GLY A 47 -24.01 -14.74 -1.16
N GLU A 48 -25.31 -14.99 -1.26
CA GLU A 48 -26.30 -13.98 -1.67
C GLU A 48 -26.48 -12.83 -0.65
N SER A 49 -26.22 -13.09 0.64
CA SER A 49 -26.43 -12.10 1.73
C SER A 49 -25.19 -11.28 2.06
N ALA A 50 -23.98 -11.71 1.67
CA ALA A 50 -22.71 -11.15 2.13
C ALA A 50 -22.57 -9.64 1.91
N ALA A 51 -22.96 -9.14 0.74
CA ALA A 51 -22.91 -7.71 0.43
C ALA A 51 -23.87 -6.88 1.30
N ALA A 52 -25.10 -7.38 1.51
CA ALA A 52 -26.09 -6.71 2.34
C ALA A 52 -25.71 -6.75 3.83
N GLU A 53 -25.20 -7.88 4.32
CA GLU A 53 -24.73 -8.05 5.69
C GLU A 53 -23.52 -7.15 5.98
N GLY A 54 -22.54 -7.09 5.07
CA GLY A 54 -21.38 -6.22 5.22
C GLY A 54 -21.73 -4.74 5.19
N LYS A 55 -22.68 -4.34 4.33
CA LYS A 55 -23.19 -2.97 4.34
C LYS A 55 -23.91 -2.64 5.65
N ALA A 56 -24.76 -3.52 6.13
CA ALA A 56 -25.47 -3.33 7.41
C ALA A 56 -24.48 -3.28 8.60
N ALA A 57 -23.42 -4.08 8.58
CA ALA A 57 -22.38 -4.04 9.59
C ALA A 57 -21.61 -2.69 9.57
N PHE A 58 -21.30 -2.15 8.40
CA PHE A 58 -20.73 -0.81 8.28
C PHE A 58 -21.71 0.28 8.80
N GLU A 59 -22.97 0.22 8.37
CA GLU A 59 -23.99 1.21 8.78
C GLU A 59 -24.24 1.21 10.29
N ALA A 60 -24.05 0.08 10.97
CA ALA A 60 -24.18 -0.02 12.40
C ALA A 60 -23.11 0.78 13.19
N TRP A 61 -21.99 1.15 12.56
CA TRP A 61 -20.98 2.01 13.18
C TRP A 61 -21.33 3.49 13.14
N LEU A 62 -22.14 3.92 12.16
CA LEU A 62 -22.43 5.32 11.93
C LEU A 62 -23.07 5.98 13.17
N ASP A 63 -22.62 7.19 13.47
CA ASP A 63 -23.05 8.01 14.63
C ASP A 63 -22.84 7.36 16.00
N GLY A 64 -22.08 6.24 16.06
CA GLY A 64 -21.78 5.48 17.25
C GLY A 64 -20.40 5.73 17.86
N ALA A 65 -20.19 5.16 19.07
CA ALA A 65 -18.85 5.03 19.64
C ALA A 65 -18.24 3.70 19.19
N PHE A 66 -17.02 3.74 18.63
CA PHE A 66 -16.32 2.50 18.29
C PHE A 66 -15.85 1.81 19.59
N PRO A 67 -16.17 0.52 19.82
CA PRO A 67 -15.98 -0.16 21.09
C PRO A 67 -14.53 -0.65 21.25
N LEU A 68 -13.59 0.28 21.34
CA LEU A 68 -12.17 -0.01 21.48
C LEU A 68 -11.59 0.78 22.65
N GLU A 69 -10.89 0.10 23.53
CA GLU A 69 -10.17 0.74 24.62
C GLU A 69 -8.71 0.98 24.19
N THR A 70 -8.27 2.23 24.28
CA THR A 70 -6.89 2.61 23.97
C THR A 70 -6.22 3.10 25.26
N PRO A 71 -5.13 2.45 25.72
CA PRO A 71 -4.37 2.92 26.87
C PRO A 71 -3.89 4.36 26.67
N GLY A 72 -4.01 5.19 27.71
CA GLY A 72 -3.61 6.60 27.64
C GLY A 72 -4.56 7.49 26.81
N SER A 73 -5.78 7.04 26.55
CA SER A 73 -6.79 7.88 25.88
C SER A 73 -7.53 8.77 26.87
N GLU A 74 -7.87 9.97 26.42
CA GLU A 74 -8.76 10.90 27.14
C GLU A 74 -9.68 11.60 26.13
N GLY A 75 -11.00 11.46 26.33
CA GLY A 75 -12.00 11.95 25.39
C GLY A 75 -12.09 11.15 24.11
N THR A 76 -12.73 11.71 23.11
CA THR A 76 -12.96 11.06 21.82
C THR A 76 -12.71 12.01 20.65
N VAL A 77 -12.43 11.44 19.47
CA VAL A 77 -12.34 12.18 18.20
C VAL A 77 -13.41 11.71 17.22
N ARG A 78 -13.86 12.62 16.35
CA ARG A 78 -14.80 12.37 15.25
C ARG A 78 -14.34 13.20 14.06
N THR A 79 -13.50 12.64 13.21
CA THR A 79 -12.83 13.39 12.15
C THR A 79 -13.22 12.96 10.73
N GLU A 80 -13.96 11.85 10.61
CA GLU A 80 -14.24 11.24 9.31
C GLU A 80 -15.48 11.84 8.66
N ARG A 81 -15.27 12.36 7.45
CA ARG A 81 -16.32 12.73 6.51
C ARG A 81 -16.15 11.95 5.23
N SER A 82 -17.22 11.31 4.79
CA SER A 82 -17.22 10.58 3.53
C SER A 82 -17.01 11.53 2.34
N PRO A 83 -16.11 11.19 1.39
CA PRO A 83 -16.02 11.87 0.10
C PRO A 83 -17.32 11.81 -0.71
N TYR A 84 -18.27 10.98 -0.29
CA TYR A 84 -19.62 10.89 -0.84
C TYR A 84 -20.64 11.85 -0.18
N GLY A 85 -20.18 12.76 0.70
CA GLY A 85 -20.97 13.95 1.10
C GLY A 85 -21.64 13.87 2.47
N PHE A 86 -21.32 12.90 3.35
CA PHE A 86 -21.89 12.81 4.69
C PHE A 86 -20.82 12.54 5.77
N ASP A 87 -21.11 12.91 7.01
CA ASP A 87 -20.23 12.62 8.15
C ASP A 87 -20.49 11.20 8.64
N LEU A 88 -19.43 10.42 8.92
CA LEU A 88 -19.58 9.08 9.46
C LEU A 88 -20.06 9.12 10.92
N GLY A 89 -19.73 10.17 11.66
CA GLY A 89 -20.16 10.36 13.04
C GLY A 89 -19.57 9.34 14.03
N VAL A 90 -18.66 8.47 13.59
CA VAL A 90 -18.03 7.47 14.47
C VAL A 90 -17.04 8.15 15.40
N SER A 91 -17.13 7.84 16.70
CA SER A 91 -16.20 8.38 17.69
C SER A 91 -15.20 7.33 18.17
N TYR A 92 -13.93 7.74 18.26
CA TYR A 92 -12.82 6.89 18.67
C TYR A 92 -12.14 7.43 19.92
N PRO A 93 -11.52 6.58 20.79
CA PRO A 93 -10.73 7.04 21.92
C PRO A 93 -9.58 7.94 21.45
N ARG A 94 -9.45 9.17 21.94
CA ARG A 94 -8.37 10.09 21.59
C ARG A 94 -7.12 9.80 22.41
N ALA A 95 -6.00 9.50 21.74
CA ALA A 95 -4.72 9.27 22.40
C ALA A 95 -4.16 10.59 22.97
N GLN A 96 -3.74 10.58 24.25
CA GLN A 96 -3.17 11.75 24.93
C GLN A 96 -1.93 11.40 25.76
N ASP A 97 -1.98 10.37 26.60
CA ASP A 97 -0.82 9.91 27.37
C ASP A 97 0.01 8.90 26.54
N LEU A 98 0.91 9.43 25.70
CA LEU A 98 1.78 8.61 24.85
C LEU A 98 2.72 7.68 25.64
N PRO A 99 3.32 8.10 26.79
CA PRO A 99 4.04 7.17 27.67
C PRO A 99 3.21 5.97 28.11
N ALA A 100 1.96 6.17 28.54
CA ALA A 100 1.08 5.06 28.92
C ALA A 100 0.74 4.14 27.74
N LEU A 101 0.48 4.71 26.57
CA LEU A 101 0.24 3.99 25.32
C LEU A 101 1.44 3.08 24.96
N ILE A 102 2.65 3.64 24.97
CA ILE A 102 3.90 2.91 24.66
C ILE A 102 4.18 1.84 25.72
N ALA A 103 3.94 2.15 27.00
CA ALA A 103 4.14 1.18 28.08
C ALA A 103 3.21 -0.04 27.93
N ALA A 104 1.93 0.18 27.59
CA ALA A 104 0.96 -0.89 27.33
C ALA A 104 1.40 -1.76 26.14
N ALA A 105 1.75 -1.16 25.00
CA ALA A 105 2.25 -1.88 23.84
C ALA A 105 3.48 -2.76 24.17
N ARG A 106 4.37 -2.29 25.04
CA ARG A 106 5.57 -3.04 25.46
C ARG A 106 5.30 -4.14 26.47
N ALA A 107 4.22 -4.07 27.23
CA ALA A 107 3.92 -5.04 28.29
C ALA A 107 3.79 -6.47 27.75
N GLY A 108 3.12 -6.66 26.63
CA GLY A 108 2.94 -7.95 25.97
C GLY A 108 4.18 -8.49 25.22
N LEU A 109 5.20 -7.66 24.96
CA LEU A 109 6.33 -8.01 24.10
C LEU A 109 7.12 -9.25 24.57
N PRO A 110 7.44 -9.45 25.85
CA PRO A 110 8.18 -10.65 26.30
C PRO A 110 7.43 -11.96 25.98
N ALA A 111 6.13 -12.03 26.29
CA ALA A 111 5.32 -13.20 26.02
C ALA A 111 5.19 -13.46 24.51
N TRP A 112 4.98 -12.41 23.72
CA TRP A 112 4.88 -12.49 22.27
C TRP A 112 6.20 -12.94 21.60
N ARG A 113 7.35 -12.43 22.07
CA ARG A 113 8.68 -12.89 21.65
C ARG A 113 8.85 -14.38 21.94
N ASP A 114 8.54 -14.80 23.18
CA ASP A 114 8.79 -16.15 23.67
C ASP A 114 7.84 -17.20 23.09
N ALA A 115 6.70 -16.77 22.54
CA ALA A 115 5.79 -17.63 21.77
C ALA A 115 6.47 -18.29 20.55
N GLY A 116 7.44 -17.63 19.96
CA GLY A 116 8.18 -18.14 18.80
C GLY A 116 7.52 -17.85 17.45
N PRO A 117 8.24 -18.10 16.33
CA PRO A 117 7.74 -17.81 15.00
C PRO A 117 6.43 -18.54 14.65
N GLU A 118 6.34 -19.83 15.00
CA GLU A 118 5.19 -20.69 14.67
C GLU A 118 3.89 -20.14 15.23
N ALA A 119 3.89 -19.77 16.52
CA ALA A 119 2.71 -19.22 17.19
C ALA A 119 2.31 -17.86 16.59
N ARG A 120 3.30 -16.98 16.36
CA ARG A 120 3.05 -15.65 15.80
C ARG A 120 2.48 -15.71 14.39
N VAL A 121 3.04 -16.57 13.54
CA VAL A 121 2.53 -16.78 12.18
C VAL A 121 1.10 -17.32 12.22
N GLY A 122 0.83 -18.33 13.05
CA GLY A 122 -0.51 -18.89 13.19
C GLY A 122 -1.56 -17.85 13.60
N VAL A 123 -1.25 -17.03 14.61
CA VAL A 123 -2.14 -15.94 15.07
C VAL A 123 -2.36 -14.89 13.97
N CYS A 124 -1.30 -14.46 13.27
CA CYS A 124 -1.43 -13.49 12.18
C CYS A 124 -2.28 -14.04 11.02
N LEU A 125 -2.15 -15.32 10.68
CA LEU A 125 -2.99 -15.95 9.66
C LEU A 125 -4.46 -16.02 10.09
N GLU A 126 -4.75 -16.33 11.37
CA GLU A 126 -6.11 -16.30 11.91
C GLU A 126 -6.72 -14.90 11.86
N ILE A 127 -5.93 -13.86 12.15
CA ILE A 127 -6.37 -12.46 12.01
C ILE A 127 -6.79 -12.18 10.56
N LEU A 128 -5.99 -12.60 9.57
CA LEU A 128 -6.34 -12.41 8.15
C LEU A 128 -7.64 -13.11 7.77
N GLU A 129 -7.88 -14.32 8.27
CA GLU A 129 -9.14 -15.02 8.01
C GLU A 129 -10.35 -14.29 8.59
N ARG A 130 -10.22 -13.73 9.79
CA ARG A 130 -11.31 -12.96 10.41
C ARG A 130 -11.54 -11.62 9.73
N LEU A 131 -10.48 -10.96 9.24
CA LEU A 131 -10.60 -9.79 8.40
C LEU A 131 -11.27 -10.12 7.06
N HIS A 132 -10.91 -11.26 6.45
CA HIS A 132 -11.57 -11.74 5.24
C HIS A 132 -13.07 -12.01 5.45
N ALA A 133 -13.45 -12.59 6.57
CA ALA A 133 -14.86 -12.79 6.90
C ALA A 133 -15.66 -11.47 7.00
N ARG A 134 -14.97 -10.33 7.21
CA ARG A 134 -15.54 -8.98 7.28
C ARG A 134 -15.23 -8.13 6.03
N VAL A 135 -14.83 -8.76 4.90
CA VAL A 135 -14.31 -8.03 3.74
C VAL A 135 -15.32 -7.06 3.12
N PHE A 136 -16.62 -7.36 3.12
CA PHE A 136 -17.65 -6.46 2.64
C PHE A 136 -17.87 -5.26 3.58
N GLU A 137 -17.77 -5.44 4.86
CA GLU A 137 -17.81 -4.36 5.85
C GLU A 137 -16.60 -3.45 5.69
N LEU A 138 -15.38 -4.03 5.57
CA LEU A 138 -14.16 -3.30 5.30
C LEU A 138 -14.23 -2.54 3.98
N ALA A 139 -14.79 -3.14 2.92
CA ALA A 139 -14.97 -2.47 1.63
C ALA A 139 -15.87 -1.22 1.74
N ASN A 140 -16.98 -1.31 2.48
CA ASN A 140 -17.83 -0.14 2.74
C ASN A 140 -17.09 0.92 3.58
N ALA A 141 -16.36 0.51 4.62
CA ALA A 141 -15.55 1.43 5.43
C ALA A 141 -14.47 2.12 4.58
N VAL A 142 -13.76 1.41 3.71
CA VAL A 142 -12.77 1.97 2.77
C VAL A 142 -13.46 2.90 1.76
N GLN A 143 -14.55 2.49 1.13
CA GLN A 143 -15.31 3.33 0.21
C GLN A 143 -15.63 4.69 0.84
N HIS A 144 -16.21 4.68 2.03
CA HIS A 144 -16.72 5.88 2.69
C HIS A 144 -15.66 6.71 3.44
N THR A 145 -14.44 6.22 3.57
CA THR A 145 -13.33 6.99 4.15
C THR A 145 -12.31 7.44 3.11
N SER A 146 -12.19 6.71 2.00
CA SER A 146 -11.21 7.02 0.95
C SER A 146 -11.82 7.52 -0.36
N GLY A 147 -13.14 7.39 -0.56
CA GLY A 147 -13.79 7.77 -1.81
C GLY A 147 -13.58 6.79 -2.97
N GLN A 148 -13.01 5.61 -2.73
CA GLN A 148 -12.91 4.57 -3.77
C GLN A 148 -14.31 4.11 -4.19
N ALA A 149 -14.51 3.77 -5.48
CA ALA A 149 -15.70 3.04 -5.91
C ALA A 149 -15.78 1.68 -5.20
N PHE A 150 -16.99 1.16 -4.95
CA PHE A 150 -17.16 -0.03 -4.11
C PHE A 150 -16.34 -1.24 -4.58
N VAL A 151 -16.34 -1.53 -5.89
CA VAL A 151 -15.57 -2.67 -6.43
C VAL A 151 -14.08 -2.49 -6.15
N MET A 152 -13.55 -1.29 -6.34
CA MET A 152 -12.15 -0.99 -6.03
C MET A 152 -11.87 -1.09 -4.53
N ALA A 153 -12.76 -0.57 -3.69
CA ALA A 153 -12.63 -0.67 -2.23
C ALA A 153 -12.64 -2.12 -1.76
N PHE A 154 -13.43 -2.98 -2.38
CA PHE A 154 -13.47 -4.41 -2.13
C PHE A 154 -12.17 -5.10 -2.60
N GLN A 155 -11.73 -4.81 -3.81
CA GLN A 155 -10.50 -5.39 -4.38
C GLN A 155 -9.26 -4.87 -3.66
N ALA A 156 -8.96 -3.59 -3.79
CA ALA A 156 -7.74 -3.00 -3.23
C ALA A 156 -7.78 -2.95 -1.69
N GLY A 157 -8.87 -2.45 -1.10
CA GLY A 157 -9.00 -2.31 0.35
C GLY A 157 -9.27 -3.61 1.11
N GLY A 158 -9.75 -4.65 0.41
CA GLY A 158 -10.07 -5.97 0.95
C GLY A 158 -9.12 -7.06 0.43
N ALA A 159 -9.48 -7.73 -0.68
CA ALA A 159 -8.81 -8.94 -1.16
C ALA A 159 -7.31 -8.75 -1.41
N HIS A 160 -6.91 -7.71 -2.15
CA HIS A 160 -5.49 -7.46 -2.46
C HIS A 160 -4.71 -7.01 -1.22
N ALA A 161 -5.33 -6.25 -0.31
CA ALA A 161 -4.71 -5.88 0.96
C ALA A 161 -4.44 -7.11 1.84
N LEU A 162 -5.38 -8.08 1.88
CA LEU A 162 -5.19 -9.37 2.55
C LEU A 162 -4.05 -10.18 1.93
N ASP A 163 -3.97 -10.22 0.59
CA ASP A 163 -2.89 -10.90 -0.11
C ASP A 163 -1.52 -10.24 0.17
N ARG A 164 -1.43 -8.90 0.21
CA ARG A 164 -0.20 -8.18 0.59
C ARG A 164 0.21 -8.44 2.04
N ALA A 165 -0.75 -8.53 2.95
CA ALA A 165 -0.48 -8.90 4.34
C ALA A 165 0.01 -10.35 4.47
N LEU A 166 -0.60 -11.28 3.72
CA LEU A 166 -0.18 -12.67 3.67
C LEU A 166 1.22 -12.82 3.03
N GLU A 167 1.52 -12.05 1.99
CA GLU A 167 2.86 -11.96 1.40
C GLU A 167 3.91 -11.55 2.45
N ALA A 168 3.61 -10.53 3.26
CA ALA A 168 4.50 -10.09 4.34
C ALA A 168 4.71 -11.19 5.40
N ILE A 169 3.67 -11.93 5.76
CA ILE A 169 3.75 -13.08 6.69
C ILE A 169 4.58 -14.21 6.06
N ALA A 170 4.41 -14.50 4.77
CA ALA A 170 5.16 -15.54 4.06
C ALA A 170 6.66 -15.22 4.01
N TYR A 171 7.05 -14.00 3.66
CA TYR A 171 8.44 -13.56 3.72
C TYR A 171 8.99 -13.62 5.15
N ALA A 172 8.22 -13.16 6.14
CA ALA A 172 8.63 -13.21 7.54
C ALA A 172 8.85 -14.65 8.03
N TRP A 173 7.99 -15.58 7.63
CA TRP A 173 8.15 -17.00 7.92
C TRP A 173 9.48 -17.52 7.38
N VAL A 174 9.78 -17.29 6.11
CA VAL A 174 11.02 -17.71 5.46
C VAL A 174 12.23 -17.11 6.17
N GLU A 175 12.24 -15.81 6.43
CA GLU A 175 13.37 -15.11 7.05
C GLU A 175 13.59 -15.53 8.52
N MET A 176 12.54 -15.69 9.31
CA MET A 176 12.65 -16.12 10.72
C MET A 176 13.09 -17.58 10.86
N THR A 177 12.74 -18.45 9.89
CA THR A 177 13.05 -19.88 9.92
C THR A 177 14.33 -20.24 9.16
N ARG A 178 14.95 -19.29 8.46
CA ARG A 178 16.23 -19.47 7.75
C ARG A 178 17.35 -19.97 8.67
N THR A 179 17.37 -19.52 9.93
CA THR A 179 18.30 -19.99 10.95
C THR A 179 17.61 -21.04 11.83
N PRO A 180 18.17 -22.24 11.99
CA PRO A 180 17.57 -23.28 12.84
C PRO A 180 17.49 -22.79 14.30
N ARG A 181 16.42 -23.17 15.01
CA ARG A 181 16.24 -22.78 16.42
C ARG A 181 17.35 -23.31 17.33
N THR A 182 17.86 -24.51 17.04
CA THR A 182 18.96 -25.16 17.78
C THR A 182 19.92 -25.80 16.82
N ALA A 183 21.20 -25.88 17.21
CA ALA A 183 22.22 -26.60 16.47
C ALA A 183 23.28 -27.19 17.43
N ILE A 184 23.78 -28.37 17.11
CA ILE A 184 24.93 -28.94 17.74
C ILE A 184 26.16 -28.57 16.89
N TRP A 185 27.14 -27.95 17.53
CA TRP A 185 28.42 -27.64 16.90
C TRP A 185 29.50 -28.54 17.54
N GLU A 186 30.16 -29.29 16.71
CA GLU A 186 31.21 -30.22 17.12
C GLU A 186 32.49 -29.95 16.33
N LYS A 187 33.59 -29.67 17.06
CA LYS A 187 34.90 -29.48 16.47
C LYS A 187 35.75 -30.71 16.75
N PRO A 188 36.19 -31.42 15.70
CA PRO A 188 37.04 -32.59 15.87
C PRO A 188 38.42 -32.21 16.48
N GLY A 189 39.01 -33.14 17.28
CA GLY A 189 40.30 -32.97 17.92
C GLY A 189 40.65 -34.19 18.75
N LYS A 190 41.81 -34.17 19.46
CA LYS A 190 42.17 -35.25 20.42
C LYS A 190 41.10 -35.45 21.49
N VAL A 191 40.48 -34.36 21.90
CA VAL A 191 39.24 -34.30 22.67
C VAL A 191 38.28 -33.46 21.86
N PRO A 192 37.16 -34.00 21.37
CA PRO A 192 36.16 -33.24 20.65
C PRO A 192 35.59 -32.15 21.54
N LEU A 193 35.42 -30.94 20.97
CA LEU A 193 34.69 -29.85 21.63
C LEU A 193 33.28 -29.80 21.08
N LYS A 194 32.29 -29.89 21.98
CA LYS A 194 30.88 -29.91 21.60
C LYS A 194 30.12 -28.78 22.27
N MET A 195 29.30 -28.07 21.51
CA MET A 195 28.45 -27.00 22.01
C MET A 195 27.04 -27.16 21.47
N GLU A 196 26.09 -26.99 22.32
CA GLU A 196 24.70 -26.73 21.96
C GLU A 196 24.54 -25.23 21.74
N LYS A 197 23.90 -24.85 20.63
CA LYS A 197 23.60 -23.47 20.30
C LYS A 197 22.09 -23.30 20.18
N THR A 198 21.56 -22.17 20.67
CA THR A 198 20.17 -21.76 20.50
C THR A 198 20.16 -20.40 19.82
N PHE A 199 19.28 -20.25 18.82
CA PHE A 199 19.09 -19.02 18.08
C PHE A 199 17.65 -18.54 18.31
N THR A 200 17.50 -17.30 18.78
CA THR A 200 16.21 -16.71 19.13
C THR A 200 15.93 -15.52 18.24
N VAL A 201 14.76 -15.51 17.62
CA VAL A 201 14.23 -14.34 16.90
C VAL A 201 13.79 -13.31 17.94
N VAL A 202 14.44 -12.16 17.96
CA VAL A 202 14.20 -11.08 18.92
C VAL A 202 13.67 -9.85 18.17
N PRO A 203 12.48 -9.33 18.50
CA PRO A 203 11.93 -8.12 17.91
C PRO A 203 12.79 -6.89 18.21
N ARG A 204 12.68 -5.85 17.40
CA ARG A 204 13.38 -4.59 17.64
C ARG A 204 12.76 -3.76 18.75
N GLY A 205 11.44 -3.74 18.86
CA GLY A 205 10.69 -2.92 19.80
C GLY A 205 9.33 -2.51 19.23
N VAL A 206 8.81 -1.36 19.65
CA VAL A 206 7.52 -0.86 19.16
C VAL A 206 7.62 -0.46 17.69
N ALA A 207 6.66 -0.87 16.89
CA ALA A 207 6.45 -0.42 15.52
C ALA A 207 5.34 0.64 15.47
N LEU A 208 5.50 1.64 14.63
CA LEU A 208 4.50 2.65 14.32
C LEU A 208 4.13 2.54 12.84
N VAL A 209 2.86 2.29 12.56
CA VAL A 209 2.30 2.30 11.20
C VAL A 209 1.48 3.57 11.02
N ILE A 210 1.90 4.44 10.12
CA ILE A 210 1.24 5.71 9.79
C ILE A 210 0.51 5.53 8.47
N GLY A 211 -0.82 5.38 8.55
CA GLY A 211 -1.69 5.11 7.40
C GLY A 211 -2.00 6.35 6.58
N CYS A 212 -2.21 6.15 5.28
CA CYS A 212 -2.68 7.18 4.36
C CYS A 212 -4.21 7.20 4.25
N ASN A 213 -4.74 8.27 3.62
CA ASN A 213 -6.18 8.40 3.39
C ASN A 213 -6.69 7.52 2.25
N THR A 214 -5.95 7.45 1.14
CA THR A 214 -6.44 6.87 -0.12
C THR A 214 -6.50 5.35 -0.13
N PHE A 215 -5.55 4.68 0.56
CA PHE A 215 -5.46 3.22 0.66
C PHE A 215 -5.19 2.78 2.10
N PRO A 216 -6.15 2.99 3.03
CA PRO A 216 -5.89 2.83 4.46
C PRO A 216 -5.44 1.43 4.84
N THR A 217 -6.07 0.38 4.33
CA THR A 217 -5.73 -1.02 4.60
C THR A 217 -4.55 -1.50 3.76
N TRP A 218 -4.59 -1.28 2.46
CA TRP A 218 -3.61 -1.79 1.51
C TRP A 218 -2.17 -1.34 1.83
N ASN A 219 -1.98 -0.07 2.17
CA ASN A 219 -0.67 0.47 2.54
C ASN A 219 -0.27 0.19 4.01
N SER A 220 -1.24 0.04 4.93
CA SER A 220 -0.90 -0.16 6.35
C SER A 220 -0.65 -1.63 6.70
N TRP A 221 -1.37 -2.58 6.09
CA TRP A 221 -1.30 -3.98 6.48
C TRP A 221 0.06 -4.64 6.24
N PRO A 222 0.80 -4.38 5.15
CA PRO A 222 2.14 -4.95 5.00
C PRO A 222 3.06 -4.62 6.19
N GLY A 223 3.11 -3.36 6.62
CA GLY A 223 3.91 -2.92 7.76
C GLY A 223 3.41 -3.48 9.10
N LEU A 224 2.07 -3.48 9.30
CA LEU A 224 1.44 -4.03 10.49
C LEU A 224 1.77 -5.52 10.65
N PHE A 225 1.49 -6.33 9.63
CA PHE A 225 1.68 -7.79 9.71
C PHE A 225 3.14 -8.19 9.70
N ALA A 226 4.01 -7.51 8.93
CA ALA A 226 5.45 -7.71 8.99
C ALA A 226 6.03 -7.44 10.39
N SER A 227 5.55 -6.38 11.06
CA SER A 227 5.99 -6.04 12.42
C SER A 227 5.43 -7.01 13.46
N LEU A 228 4.13 -7.28 13.44
CA LEU A 228 3.48 -8.15 14.42
C LEU A 228 4.03 -9.58 14.36
N VAL A 229 4.11 -10.18 13.17
CA VAL A 229 4.59 -11.56 12.99
C VAL A 229 6.07 -11.74 13.37
N THR A 230 6.89 -10.69 13.23
CA THR A 230 8.29 -10.70 13.64
C THR A 230 8.49 -10.41 15.14
N GLY A 231 7.38 -10.18 15.87
CA GLY A 231 7.34 -10.09 17.32
C GLY A 231 7.26 -8.67 17.87
N ASN A 232 7.13 -7.65 17.02
CA ASN A 232 7.05 -6.26 17.44
C ASN A 232 5.59 -5.88 17.74
N PRO A 233 5.28 -5.25 18.88
CA PRO A 233 3.98 -4.62 19.08
C PRO A 233 3.82 -3.43 18.13
N VAL A 234 2.58 -3.17 17.70
CA VAL A 234 2.28 -2.20 16.64
C VAL A 234 1.33 -1.13 17.12
N LEU A 235 1.74 0.12 17.03
CA LEU A 235 0.88 1.29 17.13
C LEU A 235 0.36 1.62 15.72
N VAL A 236 -0.93 1.53 15.52
CA VAL A 236 -1.60 1.81 14.25
C VAL A 236 -2.18 3.22 14.32
N LYS A 237 -1.58 4.13 13.57
CA LYS A 237 -1.98 5.54 13.49
C LYS A 237 -2.60 5.82 12.13
N PRO A 238 -3.94 5.75 11.99
CA PRO A 238 -4.63 6.04 10.74
C PRO A 238 -4.51 7.52 10.34
N HIS A 239 -4.78 7.80 9.07
CA HIS A 239 -5.09 9.16 8.64
C HIS A 239 -6.39 9.63 9.33
N PRO A 240 -6.50 10.88 9.81
CA PRO A 240 -7.71 11.34 10.50
C PRO A 240 -9.01 11.21 9.70
N SER A 241 -8.94 11.21 8.37
CA SER A 241 -10.09 11.02 7.49
C SER A 241 -10.37 9.55 7.12
N ALA A 242 -9.54 8.58 7.58
CA ALA A 242 -9.68 7.17 7.26
C ALA A 242 -9.33 6.28 8.46
N VAL A 243 -10.07 6.42 9.54
CA VAL A 243 -9.88 5.71 10.81
C VAL A 243 -10.60 4.37 10.81
N LEU A 244 -11.86 4.33 10.39
CA LEU A 244 -12.75 3.16 10.55
C LEU A 244 -12.16 1.86 9.99
N PRO A 245 -11.57 1.78 8.79
CA PRO A 245 -11.00 0.53 8.28
C PRO A 245 -9.88 -0.04 9.17
N LEU A 246 -9.05 0.84 9.74
CA LEU A 246 -7.97 0.45 10.62
C LEU A 246 -8.45 0.21 12.06
N ALA A 247 -9.52 0.87 12.51
CA ALA A 247 -10.17 0.57 13.79
C ALA A 247 -10.77 -0.85 13.79
N ILE A 248 -11.47 -1.24 12.71
CA ILE A 248 -11.96 -2.61 12.50
C ILE A 248 -10.79 -3.60 12.49
N THR A 249 -9.69 -3.26 11.81
CA THR A 249 -8.47 -4.08 11.78
C THR A 249 -7.91 -4.31 13.17
N VAL A 250 -7.74 -3.24 13.96
CA VAL A 250 -7.21 -3.33 15.34
C VAL A 250 -8.14 -4.14 16.24
N GLN A 251 -9.45 -3.94 16.12
CA GLN A 251 -10.44 -4.72 16.86
C GLN A 251 -10.25 -6.23 16.63
N VAL A 252 -10.19 -6.65 15.36
CA VAL A 252 -9.97 -8.06 14.99
C VAL A 252 -8.64 -8.58 15.51
N CYS A 253 -7.56 -7.78 15.40
CA CYS A 253 -6.26 -8.16 15.96
C CYS A 253 -6.35 -8.41 17.47
N GLN A 254 -6.99 -7.50 18.21
CA GLN A 254 -7.12 -7.61 19.67
C GLN A 254 -7.98 -8.82 20.09
N GLU A 255 -9.07 -9.08 19.38
CA GLU A 255 -9.92 -10.26 19.63
C GLU A 255 -9.12 -11.56 19.47
N VAL A 256 -8.41 -11.74 18.37
CA VAL A 256 -7.63 -12.96 18.09
C VAL A 256 -6.44 -13.09 19.06
N LEU A 257 -5.75 -11.99 19.37
CA LEU A 257 -4.66 -12.00 20.35
C LEU A 257 -5.16 -12.43 21.74
N ALA A 258 -6.29 -11.88 22.21
CA ALA A 258 -6.90 -12.24 23.49
C ALA A 258 -7.34 -13.71 23.52
N GLU A 259 -7.99 -14.20 22.46
CA GLU A 259 -8.39 -15.61 22.34
C GLU A 259 -7.17 -16.56 22.35
N ALA A 260 -6.06 -16.15 21.75
CA ALA A 260 -4.79 -16.88 21.77
C ALA A 260 -4.02 -16.75 23.09
N GLY A 261 -4.55 -15.99 24.08
CA GLY A 261 -3.95 -15.79 25.40
C GLY A 261 -2.82 -14.76 25.43
N PHE A 262 -2.72 -13.89 24.43
CA PHE A 262 -1.75 -12.79 24.38
C PHE A 262 -2.39 -11.46 24.77
N ASP A 263 -1.53 -10.48 25.10
CA ASP A 263 -1.98 -9.13 25.39
C ASP A 263 -2.59 -8.47 24.13
N PRO A 264 -3.86 -8.05 24.14
CA PRO A 264 -4.49 -7.41 23.01
C PRO A 264 -3.80 -6.08 22.61
N HIS A 265 -3.14 -5.39 23.55
CA HIS A 265 -2.42 -4.14 23.27
C HIS A 265 -1.11 -4.33 22.51
N LEU A 266 -0.76 -5.55 22.08
CA LEU A 266 0.24 -5.78 21.05
C LEU A 266 -0.11 -5.08 19.72
N VAL A 267 -1.40 -4.80 19.49
CA VAL A 267 -1.86 -3.95 18.39
C VAL A 267 -2.81 -2.90 18.97
N THR A 268 -2.45 -1.63 18.85
CA THR A 268 -3.19 -0.52 19.48
C THR A 268 -3.49 0.57 18.47
N LEU A 269 -4.74 1.03 18.43
CA LEU A 269 -5.19 2.17 17.61
C LEU A 269 -4.75 3.48 18.25
N VAL A 270 -4.20 4.37 17.43
CA VAL A 270 -3.79 5.73 17.85
C VAL A 270 -4.56 6.75 17.03
N THR A 271 -5.57 7.35 17.60
CA THR A 271 -6.40 8.38 16.97
C THR A 271 -6.10 9.75 17.55
N GLU A 272 -6.20 10.77 16.71
CA GLU A 272 -5.86 12.15 17.04
C GLU A 272 -6.83 13.14 16.38
N GLU A 273 -6.94 14.35 16.93
CA GLU A 273 -7.40 15.49 16.16
C GLU A 273 -6.30 15.92 15.17
N PRO A 274 -6.65 16.45 13.98
CA PRO A 274 -5.65 16.87 13.00
C PRO A 274 -4.57 17.82 13.51
N ALA A 275 -4.87 18.59 14.56
CA ALA A 275 -3.94 19.54 15.18
C ALA A 275 -2.96 18.92 16.19
N ASP A 276 -3.15 17.66 16.59
CA ASP A 276 -2.33 17.01 17.64
C ASP A 276 -0.96 16.57 17.12
N HIS A 277 -0.82 16.25 15.83
CA HIS A 277 0.43 15.85 15.17
C HIS A 277 1.17 14.70 15.88
N LEU A 278 0.43 13.70 16.40
CA LEU A 278 1.00 12.61 17.20
C LEU A 278 1.96 11.71 16.39
N ALA A 279 1.77 11.63 15.08
CA ALA A 279 2.64 10.83 14.21
C ALA A 279 4.12 11.26 14.34
N ALA A 280 4.40 12.57 14.31
CA ALA A 280 5.75 13.10 14.44
C ALA A 280 6.33 12.83 15.84
N THR A 281 5.53 13.05 16.88
CA THR A 281 5.95 12.83 18.28
C THR A 281 6.27 11.36 18.55
N LEU A 282 5.42 10.44 18.08
CA LEU A 282 5.64 9.00 18.24
C LEU A 282 6.83 8.50 17.40
N ALA A 283 6.99 9.01 16.18
CA ALA A 283 8.05 8.55 15.28
C ALA A 283 9.46 8.77 15.85
N VAL A 284 9.67 9.81 16.66
CA VAL A 284 10.98 10.12 17.28
C VAL A 284 11.11 9.55 18.70
N ASP A 285 10.08 8.91 19.27
CA ASP A 285 10.17 8.32 20.60
C ASP A 285 11.22 7.20 20.64
N PRO A 286 12.10 7.18 21.66
CA PRO A 286 13.14 6.17 21.79
C PRO A 286 12.66 4.70 21.84
N ALA A 287 11.41 4.45 22.23
CA ALA A 287 10.82 3.11 22.26
C ALA A 287 10.36 2.63 20.88
N VAL A 288 10.05 3.55 19.97
CA VAL A 288 9.67 3.25 18.59
C VAL A 288 10.93 2.89 17.80
N LYS A 289 10.95 1.68 17.24
CA LYS A 289 12.11 1.08 16.55
C LYS A 289 11.86 0.76 15.08
N LEU A 290 10.61 0.85 14.68
CA LEU A 290 10.16 0.65 13.31
C LEU A 290 9.12 1.71 13.01
N VAL A 291 9.20 2.33 11.83
CA VAL A 291 8.20 3.27 11.32
C VAL A 291 7.87 2.85 9.90
N ASP A 292 6.60 2.59 9.63
CA ASP A 292 6.04 2.40 8.30
C ASP A 292 5.17 3.61 7.96
N TYR A 293 5.45 4.25 6.85
CA TYR A 293 4.75 5.46 6.42
C TYR A 293 4.38 5.39 4.94
N THR A 294 3.16 5.76 4.63
CA THR A 294 2.71 6.08 3.27
C THR A 294 2.03 7.45 3.28
N GLY A 295 2.47 8.34 2.39
CA GLY A 295 1.90 9.68 2.29
C GLY A 295 2.77 10.67 1.52
N GLY A 296 2.58 11.96 1.78
CA GLY A 296 3.26 13.04 1.05
C GLY A 296 4.77 13.12 1.32
N ASN A 297 5.52 13.61 0.33
CA ASN A 297 6.98 13.68 0.32
C ASN A 297 7.58 14.43 1.52
N ALA A 298 7.01 15.58 1.88
CA ALA A 298 7.57 16.43 2.93
C ALA A 298 7.65 15.73 4.30
N PHE A 299 6.59 15.02 4.70
CA PHE A 299 6.60 14.30 5.99
C PHE A 299 7.39 13.00 5.90
N GLY A 300 7.38 12.29 4.75
CA GLY A 300 8.22 11.10 4.55
C GLY A 300 9.71 11.44 4.67
N THR A 301 10.17 12.50 4.02
CA THR A 301 11.56 12.98 4.12
C THR A 301 11.89 13.42 5.56
N TRP A 302 10.97 14.12 6.23
CA TRP A 302 11.15 14.48 7.64
C TRP A 302 11.33 13.24 8.52
N LEU A 303 10.56 12.16 8.30
CA LEU A 303 10.70 10.91 9.04
C LEU A 303 12.07 10.25 8.83
N GLU A 304 12.55 10.21 7.58
CA GLU A 304 13.88 9.67 7.23
C GLU A 304 15.01 10.44 7.93
N GLU A 305 14.87 11.75 8.08
CA GLU A 305 15.86 12.62 8.71
C GLU A 305 15.81 12.60 10.25
N HIS A 306 14.62 12.46 10.86
CA HIS A 306 14.43 12.70 12.29
C HIS A 306 14.20 11.43 13.11
N ALA A 307 13.61 10.37 12.56
CA ALA A 307 13.37 9.12 13.29
C ALA A 307 14.61 8.20 13.30
N THR A 308 15.78 8.75 13.61
CA THR A 308 17.10 8.10 13.50
C THR A 308 17.31 6.91 14.43
N GLN A 309 16.50 6.75 15.48
CA GLN A 309 16.52 5.61 16.40
C GLN A 309 15.76 4.39 15.88
N ALA A 310 14.98 4.56 14.79
CA ALA A 310 14.14 3.54 14.17
C ALA A 310 14.69 3.10 12.79
N VAL A 311 14.22 1.97 12.30
CA VAL A 311 14.26 1.65 10.87
C VAL A 311 12.99 2.24 10.28
N VAL A 312 13.14 3.12 9.31
CA VAL A 312 12.04 3.84 8.68
C VAL A 312 11.82 3.28 7.29
N PHE A 313 10.59 2.91 6.99
CA PHE A 313 10.11 2.52 5.67
C PHE A 313 9.14 3.57 5.18
N THR A 314 9.46 4.20 4.07
CA THR A 314 8.62 5.25 3.48
C THR A 314 8.19 4.87 2.08
N GLU A 315 6.91 5.04 1.82
CA GLU A 315 6.33 5.17 0.50
C GLU A 315 5.82 6.59 0.38
N LYS A 316 6.52 7.36 -0.42
CA LYS A 316 6.19 8.76 -0.76
C LYS A 316 5.57 8.79 -2.14
N ALA A 317 5.13 9.94 -2.56
CA ALA A 317 4.68 10.13 -3.92
C ALA A 317 5.86 10.47 -4.85
N GLY A 318 5.65 10.23 -6.15
CA GLY A 318 6.63 10.51 -7.18
C GLY A 318 5.96 10.88 -8.50
N VAL A 319 6.78 11.10 -9.52
CA VAL A 319 6.34 11.47 -10.87
C VAL A 319 6.38 10.26 -11.78
N ASN A 320 5.25 9.52 -11.84
CA ASN A 320 5.16 8.33 -12.69
C ASN A 320 5.08 8.71 -14.17
N THR A 321 5.84 8.01 -14.98
CA THR A 321 6.08 8.42 -16.37
C THR A 321 5.82 7.30 -17.37
N VAL A 322 5.38 7.68 -18.56
CA VAL A 322 5.21 6.81 -19.72
C VAL A 322 5.96 7.41 -20.90
N VAL A 323 6.82 6.64 -21.56
CA VAL A 323 7.46 7.03 -22.84
C VAL A 323 6.72 6.35 -23.97
N ILE A 324 6.30 7.13 -24.97
CA ILE A 324 5.60 6.62 -26.15
C ILE A 324 6.46 6.92 -27.39
N ASP A 325 7.05 5.88 -27.95
CA ASP A 325 7.83 5.94 -29.20
C ASP A 325 7.01 5.48 -30.40
N SER A 326 6.35 4.34 -30.27
CA SER A 326 5.50 3.74 -31.29
C SER A 326 4.56 2.70 -30.66
N THR A 327 3.54 2.27 -31.41
CA THR A 327 2.64 1.21 -30.96
C THR A 327 2.10 0.39 -32.14
N SER A 328 1.89 -0.92 -31.92
CA SER A 328 1.27 -1.81 -32.89
C SER A 328 -0.27 -1.86 -32.79
N ASP A 329 -0.86 -1.20 -31.78
CA ASP A 329 -2.31 -1.07 -31.59
C ASP A 329 -2.60 0.25 -30.88
N PHE A 330 -2.85 1.28 -31.67
CA PHE A 330 -3.06 2.65 -31.19
C PHE A 330 -4.30 2.76 -30.28
N LYS A 331 -5.39 2.09 -30.66
CA LYS A 331 -6.64 2.13 -29.87
C LYS A 331 -6.51 1.43 -28.54
N ALA A 332 -5.85 0.28 -28.51
CA ALA A 332 -5.63 -0.47 -27.26
C ALA A 332 -4.69 0.30 -26.32
N MET A 333 -3.62 0.94 -26.84
CA MET A 333 -2.75 1.82 -26.06
C MET A 333 -3.54 3.01 -25.46
N CYS A 334 -4.30 3.74 -26.28
CA CYS A 334 -5.09 4.87 -25.79
C CYS A 334 -6.12 4.44 -24.73
N PHE A 335 -6.74 3.27 -24.88
CA PHE A 335 -7.67 2.72 -23.90
C PHE A 335 -6.96 2.37 -22.59
N ASN A 336 -5.79 1.73 -22.66
CA ASN A 336 -5.00 1.35 -21.49
C ASN A 336 -4.56 2.58 -20.70
N LEU A 337 -4.06 3.61 -21.38
CA LEU A 337 -3.67 4.89 -20.77
C LEU A 337 -4.89 5.60 -20.15
N ALA A 338 -6.02 5.68 -20.88
CA ALA A 338 -7.22 6.32 -20.38
C ALA A 338 -7.75 5.62 -19.11
N PHE A 339 -7.76 4.30 -19.07
CA PHE A 339 -8.13 3.55 -17.86
C PHE A 339 -7.17 3.85 -16.71
N SER A 340 -5.85 3.83 -16.95
CA SER A 340 -4.83 4.09 -15.94
C SER A 340 -4.93 5.50 -15.34
N PHE A 341 -5.31 6.51 -16.12
CA PHE A 341 -5.56 7.86 -15.63
C PHE A 341 -6.89 8.01 -14.91
N ALA A 342 -7.91 7.25 -15.33
CA ALA A 342 -9.26 7.39 -14.80
C ALA A 342 -9.46 6.64 -13.47
N LEU A 343 -8.80 5.48 -13.30
CA LEU A 343 -8.99 4.63 -12.12
C LEU A 343 -8.81 5.43 -10.82
N TYR A 344 -9.86 5.40 -9.99
CA TYR A 344 -9.92 6.15 -8.74
C TYR A 344 -9.63 7.65 -8.89
N THR A 345 -10.02 8.24 -10.03
CA THR A 345 -9.78 9.68 -10.29
C THR A 345 -8.29 10.06 -10.20
N GLY A 346 -7.39 9.13 -10.59
CA GLY A 346 -5.94 9.32 -10.52
C GLY A 346 -5.36 9.47 -9.10
N GLN A 347 -6.11 9.17 -8.05
CA GLN A 347 -5.69 9.33 -6.65
C GLN A 347 -4.89 8.13 -6.13
N MET A 348 -3.91 7.68 -6.92
CA MET A 348 -3.05 6.52 -6.64
C MET A 348 -1.58 6.93 -6.73
N CYS A 349 -0.75 6.44 -5.81
CA CYS A 349 0.71 6.62 -5.86
C CYS A 349 1.35 6.05 -7.14
N THR A 350 0.66 5.12 -7.81
CA THR A 350 1.09 4.44 -9.05
C THR A 350 0.45 5.01 -10.31
N ALA A 351 -0.45 5.99 -10.21
CA ALA A 351 -1.10 6.58 -11.38
C ALA A 351 -0.07 7.30 -12.26
N PRO A 352 -0.04 7.06 -13.58
CA PRO A 352 0.83 7.81 -14.48
C PRO A 352 0.44 9.29 -14.49
N GLN A 353 1.44 10.17 -14.59
CA GLN A 353 1.26 11.61 -14.72
C GLN A 353 1.80 12.12 -16.04
N ASN A 354 3.04 11.77 -16.41
CA ASN A 354 3.74 12.29 -17.57
C ASN A 354 3.75 11.31 -18.73
N LEU A 355 3.39 11.79 -19.91
CA LEU A 355 3.50 11.08 -21.19
C LEU A 355 4.54 11.81 -22.05
N TYR A 356 5.73 11.26 -22.20
CA TYR A 356 6.76 11.81 -23.09
C TYR A 356 6.63 11.20 -24.48
N LEU A 357 6.56 12.00 -25.53
CA LEU A 357 6.55 11.55 -26.91
C LEU A 357 7.18 12.59 -27.86
N PRO A 358 7.78 12.14 -29.00
CA PRO A 358 8.37 13.03 -29.98
C PRO A 358 7.36 14.04 -30.56
N ALA A 359 7.77 15.31 -30.67
CA ALA A 359 6.97 16.36 -31.31
C ALA A 359 6.66 16.06 -32.78
N ALA A 360 7.53 15.30 -33.46
CA ALA A 360 7.31 14.81 -34.82
C ALA A 360 6.18 13.75 -34.93
N GLY A 361 5.72 13.23 -33.80
CA GLY A 361 4.73 12.17 -33.73
C GLY A 361 5.32 10.78 -33.53
N ILE A 362 4.45 9.79 -33.43
CA ILE A 362 4.76 8.37 -33.20
C ILE A 362 4.22 7.53 -34.34
N GLU A 363 4.92 6.45 -34.69
CA GLU A 363 4.43 5.46 -35.66
C GLU A 363 3.43 4.50 -35.00
N THR A 364 2.30 4.26 -35.69
CA THR A 364 1.24 3.36 -35.21
C THR A 364 0.73 2.47 -36.35
N ASP A 365 -0.10 1.49 -36.01
CA ASP A 365 -0.84 0.66 -36.99
C ASP A 365 -1.79 1.47 -37.90
N GLU A 366 -2.15 2.71 -37.47
CA GLU A 366 -2.99 3.63 -38.24
C GLU A 366 -2.17 4.73 -38.96
N GLY A 367 -0.84 4.60 -39.04
CA GLY A 367 0.10 5.60 -39.55
C GLY A 367 0.66 6.51 -38.46
N THR A 368 1.44 7.51 -38.87
CA THR A 368 2.05 8.46 -37.92
C THR A 368 0.98 9.32 -37.25
N LYS A 369 1.07 9.45 -35.94
CA LYS A 369 0.17 10.28 -35.10
C LYS A 369 0.97 11.38 -34.42
N SER A 370 0.56 12.62 -34.62
CA SER A 370 1.07 13.78 -33.88
C SER A 370 0.68 13.74 -32.41
N PRO A 371 1.35 14.51 -31.52
CA PRO A 371 0.96 14.62 -30.10
C PRO A 371 -0.52 14.96 -29.91
N ALA A 372 -1.06 15.87 -30.70
CA ALA A 372 -2.49 16.24 -30.66
C ALA A 372 -3.41 15.08 -31.06
N GLU A 373 -3.01 14.25 -32.04
CA GLU A 373 -3.78 13.06 -32.43
C GLU A 373 -3.70 11.96 -31.38
N VAL A 374 -2.56 11.80 -30.68
CA VAL A 374 -2.44 10.89 -29.54
C VAL A 374 -3.36 11.37 -28.40
N ALA A 375 -3.34 12.66 -28.08
CA ALA A 375 -4.24 13.25 -27.08
C ALA A 375 -5.71 13.06 -27.46
N ALA A 376 -6.08 13.24 -28.73
CA ALA A 376 -7.44 13.00 -29.22
C ALA A 376 -7.84 11.52 -29.10
N GLY A 377 -6.90 10.57 -29.36
CA GLY A 377 -7.11 9.15 -29.16
C GLY A 377 -7.41 8.79 -27.70
N ILE A 378 -6.63 9.33 -26.76
CA ILE A 378 -6.84 9.17 -25.31
C ILE A 378 -8.19 9.82 -24.90
N GLY A 379 -8.50 11.02 -25.42
CA GLY A 379 -9.78 11.69 -25.18
C GLY A 379 -10.99 10.89 -25.66
N ALA A 380 -10.89 10.25 -26.83
CA ALA A 380 -11.93 9.35 -27.33
C ALA A 380 -12.10 8.09 -26.44
N ALA A 381 -11.01 7.59 -25.89
CA ALA A 381 -11.06 6.50 -24.92
C ALA A 381 -11.68 6.93 -23.58
N PHE A 382 -11.39 8.14 -23.09
CA PHE A 382 -12.09 8.71 -21.92
C PHE A 382 -13.60 8.82 -22.16
N GLU A 383 -14.01 9.32 -23.32
CA GLU A 383 -15.46 9.45 -23.63
C GLU A 383 -16.14 8.08 -23.65
N LYS A 384 -15.48 7.06 -24.21
CA LYS A 384 -15.99 5.68 -24.20
C LYS A 384 -16.10 5.09 -22.79
N LEU A 385 -15.15 5.37 -21.91
CA LEU A 385 -15.12 4.87 -20.54
C LEU A 385 -16.06 5.64 -19.62
N LEU A 386 -16.08 6.98 -19.74
CA LEU A 386 -16.62 7.90 -18.76
C LEU A 386 -17.79 8.74 -19.27
N GLY A 387 -18.23 8.57 -20.51
CA GLY A 387 -19.29 9.38 -21.12
C GLY A 387 -20.67 9.19 -20.50
N ASP A 388 -20.91 8.06 -19.82
CA ASP A 388 -22.11 7.78 -19.03
C ASP A 388 -21.78 7.88 -17.54
N ASP A 389 -22.45 8.76 -16.80
CA ASP A 389 -22.15 9.03 -15.39
C ASP A 389 -22.32 7.80 -14.49
N ALA A 390 -23.34 6.98 -14.74
CA ALA A 390 -23.59 5.80 -13.92
C ALA A 390 -22.50 4.74 -14.06
N ARG A 391 -21.87 4.64 -15.24
CA ARG A 391 -20.70 3.78 -15.45
C ARG A 391 -19.41 4.44 -15.00
N ALA A 392 -19.30 5.76 -15.17
CA ALA A 392 -18.09 6.49 -14.79
C ALA A 392 -17.80 6.39 -13.29
N VAL A 393 -18.82 6.43 -12.44
CA VAL A 393 -18.66 6.33 -10.98
C VAL A 393 -18.21 4.94 -10.49
N GLU A 394 -18.34 3.91 -11.32
CA GLU A 394 -17.81 2.57 -11.00
C GLU A 394 -16.28 2.49 -11.19
N LEU A 395 -15.70 3.42 -11.94
CA LEU A 395 -14.26 3.49 -12.19
C LEU A 395 -13.63 4.67 -11.44
N LEU A 396 -14.29 5.83 -11.45
CA LEU A 396 -13.85 7.03 -10.75
C LEU A 396 -14.17 6.93 -9.26
N GLY A 397 -13.40 7.64 -8.45
CA GLY A 397 -13.68 7.79 -7.02
C GLY A 397 -14.15 9.20 -6.68
N GLY A 398 -14.70 9.37 -5.48
CA GLY A 398 -14.91 10.67 -4.86
C GLY A 398 -13.55 11.35 -4.59
N VAL A 399 -13.51 12.67 -4.81
CA VAL A 399 -12.30 13.46 -4.51
C VAL A 399 -12.11 13.51 -2.98
N VAL A 400 -10.90 13.14 -2.52
CA VAL A 400 -10.61 12.94 -1.09
C VAL A 400 -10.36 14.23 -0.31
N ASN A 401 -9.92 15.31 -0.98
CA ASN A 401 -9.65 16.60 -0.34
C ASN A 401 -9.60 17.75 -1.35
N ASP A 402 -9.70 18.97 -0.84
CA ASP A 402 -9.71 20.20 -1.66
C ASP A 402 -8.41 20.40 -2.45
N GLY A 403 -7.25 19.94 -1.95
CA GLY A 403 -5.99 20.05 -2.66
C GLY A 403 -5.95 19.33 -4.01
N VAL A 404 -6.76 18.25 -4.18
CA VAL A 404 -6.94 17.59 -5.49
C VAL A 404 -7.70 18.52 -6.45
N LEU A 405 -8.73 19.20 -5.96
CA LEU A 405 -9.51 20.15 -6.78
C LEU A 405 -8.70 21.40 -7.13
N GLU A 406 -7.88 21.89 -6.21
CA GLU A 406 -6.98 23.02 -6.45
C GLU A 406 -5.95 22.69 -7.53
N ARG A 407 -5.31 21.53 -7.48
CA ARG A 407 -4.38 21.08 -8.53
C ARG A 407 -5.07 20.91 -9.88
N LEU A 408 -6.26 20.31 -9.90
CA LEU A 408 -7.05 20.17 -11.12
C LEU A 408 -7.44 21.53 -11.71
N ALA A 409 -7.82 22.49 -10.89
CA ALA A 409 -8.15 23.84 -11.33
C ALA A 409 -6.93 24.59 -11.87
N ALA A 410 -5.77 24.44 -11.22
CA ALA A 410 -4.52 25.07 -11.65
C ALA A 410 -3.99 24.47 -12.98
N ALA A 411 -4.17 23.16 -13.19
CA ALA A 411 -3.64 22.44 -14.35
C ALA A 411 -4.02 23.07 -15.69
N GLY A 412 -5.24 23.60 -15.82
CA GLY A 412 -5.68 24.27 -17.04
C GLY A 412 -4.90 25.52 -17.43
N SER A 413 -4.12 26.11 -16.52
CA SER A 413 -3.23 27.25 -16.79
C SER A 413 -1.80 26.85 -17.17
N HIS A 414 -1.46 25.58 -17.07
CA HIS A 414 -0.10 25.09 -17.32
C HIS A 414 0.26 24.98 -18.81
N GLY A 415 -0.73 24.71 -19.67
CA GLY A 415 -0.50 24.50 -21.09
C GLY A 415 -1.79 24.37 -21.90
N GLU A 416 -1.69 23.78 -23.08
CA GLU A 416 -2.83 23.54 -23.96
C GLU A 416 -3.73 22.43 -23.38
N VAL A 417 -5.00 22.73 -23.17
CA VAL A 417 -5.98 21.74 -22.66
C VAL A 417 -6.46 20.87 -23.82
N TYR A 418 -5.93 19.65 -23.94
CA TYR A 418 -6.40 18.67 -24.94
C TYR A 418 -7.70 18.00 -24.51
N VAL A 419 -7.81 17.64 -23.22
CA VAL A 419 -9.03 17.08 -22.66
C VAL A 419 -9.37 17.83 -21.37
N ALA A 420 -10.52 18.46 -21.33
CA ALA A 420 -10.99 19.15 -20.13
C ALA A 420 -11.67 18.18 -19.17
N SER A 421 -11.38 18.32 -17.86
CA SER A 421 -12.12 17.60 -16.82
C SER A 421 -13.57 18.07 -16.75
N ARG A 422 -14.49 17.12 -16.57
CA ARG A 422 -15.90 17.42 -16.28
C ARG A 422 -16.32 16.90 -14.90
N THR A 423 -17.36 17.48 -14.36
CA THR A 423 -18.06 16.94 -13.19
C THR A 423 -18.89 15.73 -13.61
N VAL A 424 -18.88 14.69 -12.77
CA VAL A 424 -19.71 13.49 -12.91
C VAL A 424 -20.70 13.46 -11.77
N THR A 425 -21.99 13.28 -12.08
CA THR A 425 -23.05 13.18 -11.07
C THR A 425 -23.17 11.75 -10.58
N HIS A 426 -22.92 11.51 -9.28
CA HIS A 426 -23.05 10.18 -8.71
C HIS A 426 -24.53 9.87 -8.44
N PRO A 427 -25.13 8.81 -9.05
CA PRO A 427 -26.57 8.55 -8.96
C PRO A 427 -27.06 8.25 -7.53
N ALA A 428 -26.21 7.61 -6.69
CA ALA A 428 -26.56 7.28 -5.31
C ALA A 428 -26.09 8.34 -4.29
N TYR A 429 -25.12 9.19 -4.64
CA TYR A 429 -24.52 10.18 -3.74
C TYR A 429 -24.41 11.53 -4.45
N PRO A 430 -25.50 12.29 -4.52
CA PRO A 430 -25.55 13.55 -5.30
C PRO A 430 -24.61 14.65 -4.77
N ASP A 431 -24.21 14.56 -3.49
CA ASP A 431 -23.28 15.49 -2.85
C ASP A 431 -21.80 15.11 -3.04
N ALA A 432 -21.51 13.96 -3.68
CA ALA A 432 -20.16 13.54 -3.98
C ALA A 432 -19.50 14.44 -5.02
N THR A 433 -18.24 14.79 -4.79
CA THR A 433 -17.43 15.46 -5.80
C THR A 433 -16.66 14.42 -6.61
N VAL A 434 -17.09 14.19 -7.86
CA VAL A 434 -16.43 13.26 -8.79
C VAL A 434 -16.00 14.02 -10.05
N ARG A 435 -14.75 13.81 -10.47
CA ARG A 435 -14.16 14.51 -11.61
C ARG A 435 -13.51 13.54 -12.58
N THR A 436 -13.69 13.78 -13.89
CA THR A 436 -12.91 13.05 -14.90
C THR A 436 -11.49 13.61 -15.01
N PRO A 437 -10.52 12.83 -15.54
CA PRO A 437 -9.18 13.34 -15.79
C PRO A 437 -9.16 14.52 -16.76
N THR A 438 -8.09 15.35 -16.64
CA THR A 438 -7.70 16.36 -17.64
C THR A 438 -6.38 15.94 -18.28
N LEU A 439 -6.19 16.26 -19.55
CA LEU A 439 -4.94 16.04 -20.30
C LEU A 439 -4.44 17.38 -20.83
N ILE A 440 -3.24 17.76 -20.41
CA ILE A 440 -2.62 19.06 -20.72
C ILE A 440 -1.38 18.85 -21.59
N GLY A 441 -1.28 19.58 -22.69
CA GLY A 441 -0.11 19.59 -23.56
C GLY A 441 0.96 20.52 -23.03
N LEU A 442 2.19 19.99 -22.93
CA LEU A 442 3.41 20.70 -22.52
C LEU A 442 4.55 20.42 -23.51
N THR A 443 5.64 21.11 -23.32
CA THR A 443 6.92 20.87 -24.01
C THR A 443 8.00 20.48 -23.01
N ALA A 444 9.11 19.96 -23.46
CA ALA A 444 10.27 19.66 -22.61
C ALA A 444 10.81 20.88 -21.84
N ALA A 445 10.47 22.12 -22.27
CA ALA A 445 10.87 23.34 -21.57
C ALA A 445 10.07 23.65 -20.32
N ASP A 446 8.92 22.97 -20.11
CA ASP A 446 7.99 23.24 -19.00
C ASP A 446 8.29 22.34 -17.77
N ALA A 447 9.58 22.08 -17.51
CA ALA A 447 10.06 21.15 -16.48
C ALA A 447 9.52 21.48 -15.07
N GLU A 448 9.46 22.76 -14.70
CA GLU A 448 8.93 23.22 -13.40
C GLU A 448 7.49 22.74 -13.13
N VAL A 449 6.73 22.43 -14.20
CA VAL A 449 5.35 21.95 -14.10
C VAL A 449 5.31 20.42 -13.98
N TYR A 450 5.93 19.71 -14.92
CA TYR A 450 5.75 18.26 -15.02
C TYR A 450 6.70 17.45 -14.11
N GLU A 451 7.75 18.05 -13.57
CA GLU A 451 8.63 17.41 -12.58
C GLU A 451 8.11 17.51 -11.15
N ALA A 452 7.06 18.28 -10.91
CA ALA A 452 6.34 18.29 -9.65
C ALA A 452 5.19 17.26 -9.65
N GLU A 453 5.05 16.51 -8.56
CA GLU A 453 3.89 15.62 -8.42
C GLU A 453 2.59 16.41 -8.43
N CYS A 454 1.66 16.00 -9.30
CA CYS A 454 0.31 16.55 -9.39
C CYS A 454 -0.74 15.47 -9.06
N PHE A 455 -0.75 15.01 -7.80
CA PHE A 455 -1.61 13.93 -7.34
C PHE A 455 -3.10 14.21 -7.58
N GLY A 456 -3.74 13.36 -8.38
CA GLY A 456 -5.14 13.50 -8.79
C GLY A 456 -5.36 13.30 -10.29
N PRO A 457 -6.51 13.75 -10.82
CA PRO A 457 -6.92 13.49 -12.20
C PRO A 457 -6.25 14.45 -13.21
N VAL A 458 -4.93 14.59 -13.16
CA VAL A 458 -4.16 15.45 -14.05
C VAL A 458 -3.07 14.64 -14.74
N ALA A 459 -3.03 14.71 -16.06
CA ALA A 459 -1.98 14.12 -16.89
C ALA A 459 -1.38 15.16 -17.83
N TYR A 460 -0.07 15.04 -18.07
CA TYR A 460 0.67 15.88 -18.97
C TYR A 460 1.17 15.08 -20.18
N LEU A 461 0.92 15.61 -21.38
CA LEU A 461 1.48 15.11 -22.62
C LEU A 461 2.61 16.05 -23.03
N ILE A 462 3.86 15.60 -22.90
CA ILE A 462 5.06 16.41 -23.05
C ILE A 462 5.70 16.10 -24.41
N ALA A 463 5.69 17.09 -25.30
CA ALA A 463 6.34 16.99 -26.60
C ALA A 463 7.85 17.17 -26.45
N THR A 464 8.63 16.18 -26.89
CA THR A 464 10.10 16.15 -26.87
C THR A 464 10.68 16.26 -28.27
N ALA A 465 11.96 16.53 -28.41
CA ALA A 465 12.61 16.60 -29.72
C ALA A 465 12.59 15.24 -30.44
N ASP A 466 12.83 14.16 -29.70
CA ASP A 466 12.85 12.78 -30.19
C ASP A 466 12.71 11.77 -29.03
N THR A 467 12.67 10.47 -29.37
CA THR A 467 12.59 9.39 -28.39
C THR A 467 13.77 9.36 -27.42
N ALA A 468 14.99 9.74 -27.87
CA ALA A 468 16.17 9.76 -27.01
C ALA A 468 16.03 10.83 -25.92
N GLU A 469 15.46 11.99 -26.23
CA GLU A 469 15.13 13.01 -25.24
C GLU A 469 14.03 12.54 -24.30
N SER A 470 13.00 11.87 -24.79
CA SER A 470 11.95 11.29 -23.95
C SER A 470 12.53 10.33 -22.88
N ILE A 471 13.45 9.44 -23.30
CA ILE A 471 14.11 8.48 -22.39
C ILE A 471 15.01 9.21 -21.39
N ARG A 472 15.74 10.23 -21.83
CA ARG A 472 16.60 11.04 -20.96
C ARG A 472 15.77 11.77 -19.89
N LEU A 473 14.70 12.46 -20.30
CA LEU A 473 13.80 13.17 -19.38
C LEU A 473 13.13 12.21 -18.40
N PHE A 474 12.65 11.06 -18.86
CA PHE A 474 12.16 10.01 -18.00
C PHE A 474 13.16 9.64 -16.90
N ARG A 475 14.40 9.27 -17.28
CA ARG A 475 15.43 8.85 -16.33
C ARG A 475 15.75 9.97 -15.34
N ASP A 476 15.97 11.19 -15.83
CA ASP A 476 16.39 12.33 -15.01
C ASP A 476 15.27 12.73 -14.02
N THR A 477 14.00 12.76 -14.46
CA THR A 477 12.83 13.00 -13.59
C THR A 477 12.72 11.96 -12.47
N VAL A 478 12.88 10.66 -12.79
CA VAL A 478 12.79 9.60 -11.78
C VAL A 478 13.95 9.63 -10.79
N LEU A 479 15.16 9.92 -11.25
CA LEU A 479 16.34 10.04 -10.36
C LEU A 479 16.18 11.19 -9.37
N GLU A 480 15.60 12.32 -9.78
CA GLU A 480 15.48 13.51 -8.93
C GLU A 480 14.21 13.50 -8.08
N HIS A 481 13.07 13.10 -8.62
CA HIS A 481 11.76 13.23 -7.98
C HIS A 481 11.13 11.90 -7.57
N GLY A 482 11.70 10.77 -8.04
CA GLY A 482 11.17 9.43 -7.79
C GLY A 482 9.97 9.07 -8.66
N ALA A 483 9.69 7.77 -8.74
CA ALA A 483 8.47 7.21 -9.32
C ALA A 483 8.20 5.84 -8.74
N MET A 484 6.93 5.49 -8.59
CA MET A 484 6.49 4.15 -8.21
C MET A 484 6.40 3.24 -9.44
N THR A 485 6.06 3.81 -10.60
CA THR A 485 5.85 3.07 -11.85
C THR A 485 6.42 3.81 -13.04
N ALA A 486 6.83 3.05 -14.07
CA ALA A 486 7.20 3.57 -15.38
C ALA A 486 6.66 2.65 -16.47
N SER A 487 6.42 3.20 -17.67
CA SER A 487 5.99 2.40 -18.80
C SER A 487 6.61 2.89 -20.11
N VAL A 488 6.73 1.98 -21.09
CA VAL A 488 7.13 2.30 -22.45
C VAL A 488 6.20 1.63 -23.47
N TYR A 489 5.87 2.36 -24.51
CA TYR A 489 5.26 1.83 -25.73
C TYR A 489 6.23 2.01 -26.89
N SER A 490 6.69 0.91 -27.44
CA SER A 490 7.55 0.90 -28.64
C SER A 490 7.49 -0.44 -29.36
N THR A 491 7.47 -0.40 -30.68
CA THR A 491 7.64 -1.57 -31.56
C THR A 491 9.11 -1.86 -31.85
N SER A 492 10.04 -1.02 -31.36
CA SER A 492 11.49 -1.17 -31.51
C SER A 492 12.11 -1.81 -30.28
N GLU A 493 12.63 -3.03 -30.40
CA GLU A 493 13.38 -3.69 -29.32
C GLU A 493 14.62 -2.89 -28.87
N ALA A 494 15.19 -2.08 -29.75
CA ALA A 494 16.32 -1.21 -29.40
C ALA A 494 15.88 -0.09 -28.45
N VAL A 495 14.72 0.52 -28.67
CA VAL A 495 14.14 1.56 -27.79
C VAL A 495 13.73 0.93 -26.46
N VAL A 496 13.04 -0.22 -26.47
CA VAL A 496 12.69 -0.96 -25.26
C VAL A 496 13.94 -1.29 -24.45
N GLY A 497 15.03 -1.73 -25.12
CA GLY A 497 16.31 -1.98 -24.46
C GLY A 497 16.90 -0.73 -23.81
N GLN A 498 16.84 0.43 -24.47
CA GLN A 498 17.30 1.71 -23.89
C GLN A 498 16.45 2.12 -22.68
N MET A 499 15.13 1.90 -22.74
CA MET A 499 14.23 2.16 -21.61
C MET A 499 14.52 1.24 -20.42
N ARG A 500 14.84 -0.05 -20.66
CA ARG A 500 15.24 -0.98 -19.58
C ARG A 500 16.50 -0.48 -18.86
N GLU A 501 17.53 -0.06 -19.62
CA GLU A 501 18.76 0.50 -19.01
C GLU A 501 18.45 1.78 -18.23
N ALA A 502 17.66 2.69 -18.78
CA ALA A 502 17.28 3.91 -18.10
C ALA A 502 16.46 3.64 -16.81
N ALA A 503 15.58 2.64 -16.82
CA ALA A 503 14.79 2.24 -15.65
C ALA A 503 15.66 1.57 -14.58
N LEU A 504 16.66 0.77 -14.97
CA LEU A 504 17.67 0.21 -14.06
C LEU A 504 18.49 1.31 -13.40
N ASP A 505 18.97 2.29 -14.19
CA ASP A 505 19.73 3.43 -13.68
C ASP A 505 18.89 4.26 -12.69
N ALA A 506 17.62 4.48 -13.02
CA ALA A 506 16.71 5.27 -12.21
C ALA A 506 16.08 4.50 -11.02
N GLY A 507 16.27 3.18 -10.96
CA GLY A 507 15.77 2.34 -9.88
C GLY A 507 14.23 2.23 -9.83
N VAL A 508 13.56 2.14 -10.99
CA VAL A 508 12.10 2.04 -11.10
C VAL A 508 11.67 0.79 -11.86
N ALA A 509 10.54 0.19 -11.48
CA ALA A 509 9.94 -0.91 -12.22
C ALA A 509 9.38 -0.42 -13.57
N LEU A 510 9.69 -1.13 -14.66
CA LEU A 510 9.29 -0.79 -16.01
C LEU A 510 8.23 -1.77 -16.53
N SER A 511 7.13 -1.22 -17.05
CA SER A 511 6.12 -1.94 -17.81
C SER A 511 6.31 -1.70 -19.31
N GLU A 512 6.24 -2.75 -20.12
CA GLU A 512 6.52 -2.70 -21.55
C GLU A 512 5.28 -3.06 -22.36
N ASN A 513 4.83 -2.15 -23.22
CA ASN A 513 3.73 -2.37 -24.18
C ASN A 513 2.46 -2.97 -23.53
N LEU A 514 2.06 -2.49 -22.36
CA LEU A 514 0.86 -3.00 -21.68
C LEU A 514 -0.39 -2.67 -22.48
N LEU A 515 -1.12 -3.72 -22.87
CA LEU A 515 -2.37 -3.63 -23.59
C LEU A 515 -3.44 -4.53 -22.93
N GLY A 516 -4.70 -4.34 -23.32
CA GLY A 516 -5.81 -5.15 -22.77
C GLY A 516 -6.08 -4.86 -21.30
N GLY A 517 -6.23 -5.91 -20.49
CA GLY A 517 -6.64 -5.84 -19.07
C GLY A 517 -5.47 -5.75 -18.09
N VAL A 518 -4.26 -5.37 -18.51
CA VAL A 518 -3.09 -5.17 -17.65
C VAL A 518 -2.71 -3.69 -17.66
N PHE A 519 -2.69 -3.06 -16.49
CA PHE A 519 -2.52 -1.61 -16.36
C PHE A 519 -1.30 -1.28 -15.50
N VAL A 520 -0.58 -0.20 -15.86
CA VAL A 520 0.68 0.20 -15.21
C VAL A 520 0.51 0.54 -13.73
N ASN A 521 -0.65 1.01 -13.33
CA ASN A 521 -0.95 1.41 -11.95
C ASN A 521 -1.48 0.29 -11.05
N GLN A 522 -1.50 -0.95 -11.53
CA GLN A 522 -1.90 -2.13 -10.76
C GLN A 522 -0.70 -3.03 -10.49
N SER A 523 -0.64 -3.62 -9.31
CA SER A 523 0.39 -4.60 -8.94
C SER A 523 -0.23 -5.73 -8.13
N ALA A 524 0.08 -6.98 -8.51
CA ALA A 524 -0.40 -8.17 -7.83
C ALA A 524 0.58 -8.59 -6.73
N ALA A 525 0.07 -8.94 -5.55
CA ALA A 525 0.85 -9.56 -4.49
C ALA A 525 1.57 -10.82 -5.01
N TYR A 526 2.67 -11.17 -4.41
CA TYR A 526 3.57 -12.29 -4.74
C TYR A 526 4.26 -12.18 -6.10
N SER A 527 3.65 -11.57 -7.12
CA SER A 527 4.24 -11.45 -8.46
C SER A 527 4.97 -10.14 -8.66
N ASP A 528 4.40 -9.03 -8.21
CA ASP A 528 4.96 -7.69 -8.40
C ASP A 528 5.48 -7.09 -7.09
N PHE A 529 6.65 -6.47 -7.13
CA PHE A 529 7.11 -5.61 -6.05
C PHE A 529 6.41 -4.25 -6.15
N HIS A 530 6.01 -3.71 -5.01
CA HIS A 530 5.47 -2.35 -4.92
C HIS A 530 6.58 -1.40 -4.45
N GLY A 531 7.06 -0.55 -5.34
CA GLY A 531 8.29 0.20 -5.14
C GLY A 531 9.55 -0.68 -5.23
N THR A 532 10.70 -0.05 -5.35
CA THR A 532 11.99 -0.75 -5.44
C THR A 532 12.93 -0.43 -4.28
N GLY A 533 12.69 0.70 -3.58
CA GLY A 533 13.63 1.23 -2.60
C GLY A 533 14.87 1.87 -3.20
N ALA A 534 14.92 2.08 -4.51
CA ALA A 534 16.10 2.55 -5.23
C ALA A 534 15.95 3.96 -5.83
N ASN A 535 14.82 4.63 -5.61
CA ASN A 535 14.60 6.01 -6.01
C ASN A 535 13.84 6.80 -4.93
N PRO A 536 13.74 8.13 -5.00
CA PRO A 536 13.17 8.96 -3.95
C PRO A 536 11.71 8.67 -3.56
N ALA A 537 10.91 7.99 -4.39
CA ALA A 537 9.50 7.70 -4.10
C ALA A 537 9.31 6.69 -2.96
N ALA A 538 10.25 5.75 -2.78
CA ALA A 538 10.19 4.78 -1.70
C ALA A 538 11.60 4.33 -1.31
N ASN A 539 11.85 4.11 0.00
CA ASN A 539 13.13 3.60 0.49
C ASN A 539 13.14 2.08 0.74
N ALA A 540 12.08 1.40 0.39
CA ALA A 540 11.94 -0.06 0.48
C ALA A 540 11.00 -0.59 -0.59
N SER A 541 11.08 -1.91 -0.85
CA SER A 541 10.09 -2.64 -1.64
C SER A 541 9.02 -3.22 -0.71
N TYR A 542 7.75 -3.07 -1.05
CA TYR A 542 6.61 -3.63 -0.29
C TYR A 542 6.02 -4.84 -1.07
N THR A 543 6.20 -6.09 -0.68
CA THR A 543 7.11 -6.55 0.37
C THR A 543 8.19 -7.44 -0.22
N ASP A 544 9.32 -7.55 0.45
CA ASP A 544 10.37 -8.50 0.11
C ASP A 544 11.04 -9.06 1.38
N GLY A 545 12.04 -9.93 1.18
CA GLY A 545 12.80 -10.51 2.29
C GLY A 545 13.56 -9.45 3.12
N ALA A 546 14.07 -8.39 2.50
CA ALA A 546 14.81 -7.32 3.18
C ALA A 546 13.89 -6.47 4.06
N TYR A 547 12.70 -6.15 3.56
CA TYR A 547 11.66 -5.43 4.28
C TYR A 547 11.29 -6.10 5.61
N VAL A 548 11.12 -7.43 5.61
CA VAL A 548 10.75 -8.17 6.81
C VAL A 548 11.96 -8.52 7.69
N ALA A 549 13.11 -8.89 7.11
CA ALA A 549 14.31 -9.31 7.85
C ALA A 549 14.91 -8.18 8.70
N SER A 550 14.71 -6.93 8.29
CA SER A 550 15.17 -5.77 9.05
C SER A 550 14.39 -5.52 10.35
N ARG A 551 13.23 -6.20 10.59
CA ARG A 551 12.34 -5.99 11.74
C ARG A 551 12.70 -6.80 12.98
N PHE A 552 13.63 -7.72 12.88
CA PHE A 552 14.09 -8.55 14.01
C PHE A 552 15.60 -8.72 14.03
N ARG A 553 16.09 -9.41 15.05
CA ARG A 553 17.48 -9.85 15.22
C ARG A 553 17.49 -11.32 15.57
N ILE A 554 18.62 -12.01 15.26
CA ILE A 554 18.90 -13.34 15.79
C ILE A 554 19.90 -13.19 16.93
N VAL A 555 19.49 -13.60 18.13
CA VAL A 555 20.36 -13.63 19.30
C VAL A 555 20.75 -15.08 19.59
N GLN A 556 22.05 -15.34 19.66
CA GLN A 556 22.61 -16.66 19.89
C GLN A 556 22.97 -16.84 21.37
N SER A 557 22.61 -18.00 21.94
CA SER A 557 23.25 -18.53 23.14
C SER A 557 24.00 -19.82 22.80
N ARG A 558 24.98 -20.15 23.61
CA ARG A 558 25.75 -21.40 23.45
C ARG A 558 26.22 -21.94 24.81
N ARG A 559 26.23 -23.25 24.96
CA ARG A 559 26.73 -23.92 26.13
C ARG A 559 27.59 -25.12 25.74
N HIS A 560 28.63 -25.42 26.53
CA HIS A 560 29.40 -26.64 26.40
C HIS A 560 28.51 -27.83 26.81
N VAL A 561 28.61 -28.93 26.06
CA VAL A 561 27.94 -30.20 26.36
C VAL A 561 28.98 -31.32 26.24
N GLU A 562 28.84 -32.32 27.08
CA GLU A 562 29.73 -33.50 27.06
C GLU A 562 29.40 -34.41 25.87
#